data_2f571d77e3d6e5e2dc9f8d2aa54fa13f
#
_entry.id   2f571d77e3d6e5e2dc9f8d2aa54fa13f
#
_cell.length_a   1.000
_cell.length_b   1.000
_cell.length_c   1.000
_cell.angle_alpha   90.00
_cell.angle_beta   90.00
_cell.angle_gamma   90.00
#
_symmetry.space_group_name_H-M   'P 1'
#
loop_
_entity.id
_entity.type
_entity.pdbx_description
1 polymer ?
#
loop_
_entity_poly.entity_id
_entity_poly.type
_entity_poly.pdbx_seq_one_letter_code
_entity_poly.pdbx_strand_id
1 'polypeptide(L)'
;MDRQIKPGLDLYWDSTRIPHCYQSYPAFAGHNDRYYDDNDWVAIDFCDYYERTGDKEYLEKAIQLHDYIYSGWSEELGGGIYWCEQKKESKNTCSNAPATVLCMKLFKLTKDAKYLEQAKKTYQWTRDNLCDPSDFVYWDNKNLQGKVDPAKYTYNSGQMIQAGVLLYQVTGEKHYLKEAQQTAEGACRFFLKVQPIATGEMKFFPGTPWFNVILFLSLIHI
;
A
#
# COMPACT_ATOMS: atom_id res chain seq x y z
N MET A 1 -2.35 21.66 1.54
CA MET A 1 -1.66 20.91 0.47
C MET A 1 -1.18 21.82 -0.63
N ASP A 2 -2.04 22.60 -1.25
CA ASP A 2 -1.74 23.37 -2.46
C ASP A 2 -0.62 24.41 -2.35
N ARG A 3 -0.48 25.06 -1.21
CA ARG A 3 0.50 26.15 -1.05
C ARG A 3 1.89 25.72 -0.59
N GLN A 4 2.03 24.56 0.03
CA GLN A 4 3.27 24.14 0.68
C GLN A 4 3.78 22.78 0.20
N ILE A 5 2.90 21.77 0.11
CA ILE A 5 3.28 20.39 -0.19
C ILE A 5 3.30 20.14 -1.69
N LYS A 6 2.21 20.49 -2.40
CA LYS A 6 2.08 20.20 -3.83
C LYS A 6 3.22 20.81 -4.67
N PRO A 7 3.63 22.08 -4.49
CA PRO A 7 4.76 22.61 -5.27
C PRO A 7 6.09 21.87 -5.05
N GLY A 8 6.32 21.36 -3.84
CA GLY A 8 7.47 20.51 -3.55
C GLY A 8 7.37 19.14 -4.21
N LEU A 9 6.20 18.52 -4.17
CA LEU A 9 5.93 17.25 -4.81
C LEU A 9 6.03 17.31 -6.33
N ASP A 10 5.53 18.40 -6.94
CA ASP A 10 5.56 18.58 -8.40
C ASP A 10 6.99 18.62 -8.96
N LEU A 11 8.02 18.91 -8.14
CA LEU A 11 9.41 18.81 -8.57
C LEU A 11 9.85 17.38 -8.91
N TYR A 12 9.17 16.37 -8.39
CA TYR A 12 9.45 14.95 -8.63
C TYR A 12 8.65 14.37 -9.79
N TRP A 13 7.75 15.17 -10.40
CA TRP A 13 6.88 14.72 -11.48
C TRP A 13 7.67 14.48 -12.77
N ASP A 14 7.68 13.21 -13.22
CA ASP A 14 8.29 12.83 -14.50
C ASP A 14 7.23 12.82 -15.61
N SER A 15 7.24 13.86 -16.42
CA SER A 15 6.39 13.98 -17.62
C SER A 15 7.06 13.50 -18.90
N THR A 16 8.27 12.96 -18.82
CA THR A 16 9.07 12.54 -19.99
C THR A 16 8.91 11.07 -20.35
N ARG A 17 8.53 10.23 -19.38
CA ARG A 17 8.28 8.79 -19.54
C ARG A 17 6.79 8.48 -19.34
N ILE A 18 6.26 7.56 -20.14
CA ILE A 18 4.84 7.16 -20.08
C ILE A 18 4.75 5.76 -19.46
N PRO A 19 3.80 5.52 -18.53
CA PRO A 19 2.87 6.50 -17.91
C PRO A 19 3.59 7.54 -17.06
N HIS A 20 3.02 8.75 -16.91
CA HIS A 20 3.59 9.79 -16.05
C HIS A 20 3.39 9.47 -14.59
N CYS A 21 4.41 9.73 -13.75
CA CYS A 21 4.35 9.50 -12.30
C CYS A 21 5.42 10.33 -11.57
N TYR A 22 5.48 10.18 -10.27
CA TYR A 22 6.58 10.71 -9.46
C TYR A 22 7.77 9.74 -9.46
N GLN A 23 8.98 10.29 -9.57
CA GLN A 23 10.24 9.54 -9.46
C GLN A 23 10.92 9.82 -8.12
N SER A 24 11.93 9.01 -7.75
CA SER A 24 12.57 9.04 -6.44
C SER A 24 13.38 10.31 -6.11
N TYR A 25 13.75 11.09 -7.13
CA TYR A 25 14.46 12.38 -6.99
C TYR A 25 13.80 13.44 -7.87
N PRO A 26 14.03 14.75 -7.58
CA PRO A 26 13.49 15.83 -8.40
C PRO A 26 13.81 15.68 -9.89
N ALA A 27 12.88 16.02 -10.76
CA ALA A 27 12.99 15.83 -12.22
C ALA A 27 14.18 16.58 -12.84
N PHE A 28 14.61 17.69 -12.25
CA PHE A 28 15.81 18.41 -12.70
C PHE A 28 17.12 17.65 -12.45
N ALA A 29 17.12 16.60 -11.59
CA ALA A 29 18.27 15.72 -11.38
C ALA A 29 18.39 14.60 -12.44
N GLY A 30 17.56 14.63 -13.49
CA GLY A 30 17.55 13.67 -14.58
C GLY A 30 16.56 12.51 -14.34
N HIS A 31 16.71 11.45 -15.14
CA HIS A 31 15.87 10.26 -15.01
C HIS A 31 16.34 9.40 -13.84
N ASN A 32 15.45 9.18 -12.89
CA ASN A 32 15.70 8.37 -11.70
C ASN A 32 14.77 7.15 -11.67
N ASP A 33 15.02 6.23 -10.73
CA ASP A 33 14.14 5.10 -10.50
C ASP A 33 12.72 5.58 -10.13
N ARG A 34 11.72 4.85 -10.61
CA ARG A 34 10.30 5.09 -10.31
C ARG A 34 9.78 3.87 -9.57
N TYR A 35 9.30 4.11 -8.35
CA TYR A 35 8.79 3.07 -7.48
C TYR A 35 7.26 3.09 -7.47
N TYR A 36 6.66 1.91 -7.56
CA TYR A 36 5.21 1.79 -7.59
C TYR A 36 4.59 2.15 -6.24
N ASP A 37 5.21 1.73 -5.14
CA ASP A 37 4.77 2.03 -3.77
C ASP A 37 4.83 3.53 -3.42
N ASP A 38 5.87 4.25 -3.82
CA ASP A 38 5.95 5.71 -3.63
C ASP A 38 4.73 6.41 -4.24
N ASN A 39 4.31 5.96 -5.43
CA ASN A 39 3.18 6.52 -6.14
C ASN A 39 1.83 6.08 -5.56
N ASP A 40 1.75 4.89 -4.96
CA ASP A 40 0.56 4.44 -4.23
C ASP A 40 0.20 5.40 -3.09
N TRP A 41 1.19 5.76 -2.26
CA TRP A 41 0.97 6.64 -1.12
C TRP A 41 0.49 8.02 -1.55
N VAL A 42 1.09 8.59 -2.58
CA VAL A 42 0.68 9.89 -3.13
C VAL A 42 -0.73 9.82 -3.69
N ALA A 43 -1.08 8.75 -4.41
CA ALA A 43 -2.41 8.57 -4.98
C ALA A 43 -3.49 8.38 -3.90
N ILE A 44 -3.18 7.65 -2.82
CA ILE A 44 -4.07 7.49 -1.66
C ILE A 44 -4.36 8.86 -1.02
N ASP A 45 -3.32 9.66 -0.77
CA ASP A 45 -3.46 11.00 -0.21
C ASP A 45 -4.28 11.92 -1.14
N PHE A 46 -4.13 11.80 -2.45
CA PHE A 46 -4.94 12.55 -3.41
C PHE A 46 -6.41 12.14 -3.38
N CYS A 47 -6.72 10.85 -3.23
CA CYS A 47 -8.09 10.40 -3.02
C CYS A 47 -8.70 11.03 -1.75
N ASP A 48 -7.95 11.03 -0.64
CA ASP A 48 -8.41 11.60 0.63
C ASP A 48 -8.57 13.13 0.56
N TYR A 49 -7.70 13.78 -0.19
CA TYR A 49 -7.82 15.23 -0.38
C TYR A 49 -9.03 15.58 -1.25
N TYR A 50 -9.26 14.83 -2.34
CA TYR A 50 -10.47 14.98 -3.15
C TYR A 50 -11.76 14.74 -2.35
N GLU A 51 -11.80 13.68 -1.53
CA GLU A 51 -12.97 13.37 -0.69
C GLU A 51 -13.33 14.52 0.25
N ARG A 52 -12.31 15.25 0.74
CA ARG A 52 -12.50 16.39 1.66
C ARG A 52 -12.84 17.71 0.97
N THR A 53 -12.33 17.93 -0.23
CA THR A 53 -12.38 19.26 -0.88
C THR A 53 -13.29 19.31 -2.11
N GLY A 54 -13.53 18.17 -2.76
CA GLY A 54 -14.22 18.09 -4.05
C GLY A 54 -13.37 18.57 -5.23
N ASP A 55 -12.08 18.86 -5.03
CA ASP A 55 -11.19 19.33 -6.10
C ASP A 55 -10.81 18.20 -7.04
N LYS A 56 -11.36 18.23 -8.25
CA LYS A 56 -11.25 17.19 -9.28
C LYS A 56 -9.82 16.95 -9.76
N GLU A 57 -8.94 17.96 -9.70
CA GLU A 57 -7.53 17.81 -10.09
C GLU A 57 -6.88 16.64 -9.33
N TYR A 58 -7.18 16.50 -8.03
CA TYR A 58 -6.61 15.43 -7.21
C TYR A 58 -7.15 14.04 -7.56
N LEU A 59 -8.45 13.94 -7.90
CA LEU A 59 -8.99 12.67 -8.38
C LEU A 59 -8.39 12.26 -9.72
N GLU A 60 -8.25 13.19 -10.65
CA GLU A 60 -7.62 12.96 -11.96
C GLU A 60 -6.17 12.51 -11.81
N LYS A 61 -5.41 13.16 -10.90
CA LYS A 61 -4.05 12.74 -10.56
C LYS A 61 -3.98 11.36 -9.92
N ALA A 62 -4.89 11.04 -9.00
CA ALA A 62 -4.95 9.70 -8.40
C ALA A 62 -5.23 8.62 -9.45
N ILE A 63 -6.13 8.87 -10.40
CA ILE A 63 -6.40 7.96 -11.52
C ILE A 63 -5.16 7.80 -12.42
N GLN A 64 -4.47 8.88 -12.73
CA GLN A 64 -3.24 8.84 -13.53
C GLN A 64 -2.13 8.03 -12.84
N LEU A 65 -1.97 8.20 -11.53
CA LEU A 65 -1.02 7.40 -10.76
C LEU A 65 -1.43 5.94 -10.66
N HIS A 66 -2.72 5.64 -10.53
CA HIS A 66 -3.23 4.27 -10.59
C HIS A 66 -2.85 3.60 -11.92
N ASP A 67 -2.99 4.28 -13.04
CA ASP A 67 -2.62 3.73 -14.35
C ASP A 67 -1.11 3.43 -14.43
N TYR A 68 -0.28 4.28 -13.83
CA TYR A 68 1.15 4.00 -13.66
C TYR A 68 1.39 2.77 -12.79
N ILE A 69 0.80 2.70 -11.59
CA ILE A 69 0.99 1.62 -10.64
C ILE A 69 0.61 0.28 -11.28
N TYR A 70 -0.55 0.21 -11.95
CA TYR A 70 -0.99 -1.02 -12.61
C TYR A 70 -0.24 -1.35 -13.90
N SER A 71 0.56 -0.44 -14.46
CA SER A 71 1.54 -0.79 -15.50
C SER A 71 2.65 -1.73 -14.98
N GLY A 72 2.85 -1.79 -13.66
CA GLY A 72 3.73 -2.73 -12.98
C GLY A 72 3.14 -4.11 -12.70
N TRP A 73 1.86 -4.35 -13.01
CA TRP A 73 1.27 -5.68 -12.92
C TRP A 73 1.86 -6.62 -13.96
N SER A 74 2.17 -7.85 -13.57
CA SER A 74 2.52 -8.90 -14.52
C SER A 74 2.02 -10.26 -14.06
N GLU A 75 1.87 -11.20 -14.99
CA GLU A 75 1.42 -12.57 -14.68
C GLU A 75 2.56 -13.47 -14.16
N GLU A 76 3.79 -12.98 -14.10
CA GLU A 76 4.87 -13.68 -13.43
C GLU A 76 4.52 -13.87 -11.95
N LEU A 77 4.80 -15.03 -11.40
CA LEU A 77 4.38 -15.47 -10.07
C LEU A 77 2.84 -15.52 -9.90
N GLY A 78 2.09 -15.61 -10.99
CA GLY A 78 0.63 -15.66 -10.98
C GLY A 78 -0.05 -14.32 -10.71
N GLY A 79 0.63 -13.19 -10.94
CA GLY A 79 0.10 -11.84 -10.71
C GLY A 79 1.01 -10.96 -9.88
N GLY A 80 0.47 -9.81 -9.42
CA GLY A 80 1.15 -8.85 -8.53
C GLY A 80 1.92 -7.76 -9.26
N ILE A 81 2.12 -6.65 -8.55
CA ILE A 81 2.81 -5.45 -8.99
C ILE A 81 4.27 -5.52 -8.54
N TYR A 82 5.20 -5.18 -9.42
CA TYR A 82 6.61 -5.03 -9.09
C TYR A 82 6.84 -3.89 -8.06
N TRP A 83 8.03 -3.87 -7.47
CA TRP A 83 8.44 -2.78 -6.60
C TRP A 83 8.97 -1.57 -7.39
N CYS A 84 9.90 -1.81 -8.31
CA CYS A 84 10.57 -0.77 -9.09
C CYS A 84 10.40 -1.02 -10.59
N GLU A 85 10.05 0.00 -11.34
CA GLU A 85 9.84 -0.09 -12.78
C GLU A 85 11.11 -0.48 -13.52
N GLN A 86 12.26 0.09 -13.13
CA GLN A 86 13.56 -0.14 -13.78
C GLN A 86 14.24 -1.44 -13.31
N LYS A 87 13.78 -2.00 -12.17
CA LYS A 87 14.36 -3.20 -11.54
C LYS A 87 13.26 -4.18 -11.19
N LYS A 88 12.79 -4.90 -12.22
CA LYS A 88 11.70 -5.88 -12.07
C LYS A 88 12.20 -7.20 -11.47
N GLU A 89 12.71 -7.14 -10.23
CA GLU A 89 13.36 -8.26 -9.53
C GLU A 89 12.46 -8.94 -8.51
N SER A 90 11.51 -8.19 -7.95
CA SER A 90 10.62 -8.67 -6.90
C SER A 90 9.25 -7.99 -6.93
N LYS A 91 8.28 -8.66 -6.31
CA LYS A 91 6.95 -8.13 -6.03
C LYS A 91 6.79 -8.02 -4.51
N ASN A 92 6.58 -6.80 -4.05
CA ASN A 92 6.65 -6.46 -2.64
C ASN A 92 5.26 -6.22 -2.05
N THR A 93 5.10 -6.49 -0.76
CA THR A 93 3.86 -6.17 -0.04
C THR A 93 3.59 -4.67 -0.07
N CYS A 94 4.64 -3.85 0.04
CA CYS A 94 4.53 -2.38 0.03
C CYS A 94 3.97 -1.79 -1.28
N SER A 95 4.07 -2.52 -2.41
CA SER A 95 3.49 -2.09 -3.69
C SER A 95 2.10 -2.68 -3.93
N ASN A 96 1.79 -3.84 -3.36
CA ASN A 96 0.54 -4.54 -3.66
C ASN A 96 -0.57 -4.24 -2.64
N ALA A 97 -0.22 -4.12 -1.37
CA ALA A 97 -1.19 -3.81 -0.33
C ALA A 97 -1.78 -2.38 -0.47
N PRO A 98 -0.97 -1.31 -0.60
CA PRO A 98 -1.52 0.03 -0.82
C PRO A 98 -2.19 0.17 -2.20
N ALA A 99 -1.74 -0.52 -3.26
CA ALA A 99 -2.46 -0.54 -4.54
C ALA A 99 -3.89 -1.08 -4.39
N THR A 100 -4.08 -2.09 -3.52
CA THR A 100 -5.42 -2.58 -3.19
C THR A 100 -6.25 -1.50 -2.49
N VAL A 101 -5.68 -0.80 -1.51
CA VAL A 101 -6.36 0.32 -0.81
C VAL A 101 -6.72 1.44 -1.78
N LEU A 102 -5.79 1.82 -2.65
CA LEU A 102 -6.02 2.83 -3.69
C LEU A 102 -7.20 2.45 -4.60
N CYS A 103 -7.22 1.22 -5.09
CA CYS A 103 -8.33 0.72 -5.90
C CYS A 103 -9.67 0.81 -5.17
N MET A 104 -9.72 0.44 -3.88
CA MET A 104 -10.95 0.54 -3.09
C MET A 104 -11.40 1.99 -2.90
N LYS A 105 -10.46 2.92 -2.69
CA LYS A 105 -10.77 4.37 -2.64
C LYS A 105 -11.29 4.88 -3.98
N LEU A 106 -10.63 4.55 -5.10
CA LEU A 106 -11.09 4.94 -6.43
C LEU A 106 -12.45 4.34 -6.76
N PHE A 107 -12.72 3.07 -6.42
CA PHE A 107 -14.05 2.49 -6.56
C PHE A 107 -15.11 3.25 -5.76
N LYS A 108 -14.81 3.60 -4.51
CA LYS A 108 -15.71 4.37 -3.66
C LYS A 108 -16.05 5.74 -4.26
N LEU A 109 -15.07 6.41 -4.87
CA LEU A 109 -15.21 7.75 -5.44
C LEU A 109 -15.85 7.76 -6.84
N THR A 110 -15.49 6.79 -7.69
CA THR A 110 -15.88 6.78 -9.11
C THR A 110 -17.02 5.82 -9.43
N LYS A 111 -17.24 4.77 -8.62
CA LYS A 111 -18.13 3.62 -8.86
C LYS A 111 -17.75 2.77 -10.08
N ASP A 112 -16.57 2.95 -10.65
CA ASP A 112 -16.09 2.13 -11.76
C ASP A 112 -15.67 0.75 -11.25
N ALA A 113 -16.37 -0.29 -11.73
CA ALA A 113 -16.19 -1.68 -11.29
C ALA A 113 -14.78 -2.23 -11.55
N LYS A 114 -14.03 -1.66 -12.50
CA LYS A 114 -12.65 -2.08 -12.78
C LYS A 114 -11.76 -2.03 -11.52
N TYR A 115 -11.94 -0.99 -10.69
CA TYR A 115 -11.15 -0.84 -9.47
C TYR A 115 -11.46 -1.90 -8.42
N LEU A 116 -12.74 -2.29 -8.28
CA LEU A 116 -13.11 -3.38 -7.36
C LEU A 116 -12.51 -4.72 -7.81
N GLU A 117 -12.57 -5.02 -9.10
CA GLU A 117 -11.98 -6.26 -9.64
C GLU A 117 -10.46 -6.29 -9.48
N GLN A 118 -9.79 -5.16 -9.74
CA GLN A 118 -8.36 -5.02 -9.52
C GLN A 118 -8.01 -5.16 -8.03
N ALA A 119 -8.77 -4.53 -7.13
CA ALA A 119 -8.57 -4.65 -5.70
C ALA A 119 -8.66 -6.11 -5.23
N LYS A 120 -9.71 -6.84 -5.65
CA LYS A 120 -9.87 -8.26 -5.32
C LYS A 120 -8.68 -9.10 -5.81
N LYS A 121 -8.28 -8.90 -7.06
CA LYS A 121 -7.17 -9.63 -7.69
C LYS A 121 -5.84 -9.36 -6.97
N THR A 122 -5.53 -8.11 -6.66
CA THR A 122 -4.29 -7.72 -6.00
C THR A 122 -4.27 -8.16 -4.54
N TYR A 123 -5.38 -8.02 -3.81
CA TYR A 123 -5.52 -8.53 -2.45
C TYR A 123 -5.26 -10.02 -2.37
N GLN A 124 -5.94 -10.79 -3.23
CA GLN A 124 -5.81 -12.25 -3.25
C GLN A 124 -4.37 -12.67 -3.56
N TRP A 125 -3.74 -12.06 -4.57
CA TRP A 125 -2.36 -12.37 -4.89
C TRP A 125 -1.43 -12.09 -3.71
N THR A 126 -1.57 -10.95 -3.05
CA THR A 126 -0.75 -10.57 -1.90
C THR A 126 -0.96 -11.54 -0.74
N ARG A 127 -2.20 -11.91 -0.48
CA ARG A 127 -2.57 -12.88 0.56
C ARG A 127 -1.92 -14.24 0.33
N ASP A 128 -2.01 -14.76 -0.90
CA ASP A 128 -1.53 -16.10 -1.24
C ASP A 128 -0.01 -16.20 -1.31
N ASN A 129 0.67 -15.11 -1.65
CA ASN A 129 2.11 -15.12 -1.89
C ASN A 129 2.95 -14.54 -0.75
N LEU A 130 2.40 -13.64 0.06
CA LEU A 130 3.16 -12.83 1.02
C LEU A 130 2.62 -12.88 2.46
N CYS A 131 1.52 -13.56 2.73
CA CYS A 131 1.05 -13.77 4.10
C CYS A 131 1.76 -14.97 4.75
N ASP A 132 2.37 -14.78 5.90
CA ASP A 132 2.91 -15.89 6.68
C ASP A 132 1.77 -16.67 7.33
N PRO A 133 1.59 -17.96 6.97
CA PRO A 133 0.50 -18.75 7.52
C PRO A 133 0.65 -19.06 9.02
N SER A 134 1.82 -18.84 9.60
CA SER A 134 2.08 -19.15 11.02
C SER A 134 1.57 -18.06 11.97
N ASP A 135 1.51 -16.81 11.52
CA ASP A 135 1.11 -15.66 12.35
C ASP A 135 0.23 -14.63 11.64
N PHE A 136 -0.05 -14.82 10.34
CA PHE A 136 -0.84 -13.93 9.47
C PHE A 136 -0.24 -12.53 9.28
N VAL A 137 1.05 -12.34 9.58
CA VAL A 137 1.80 -11.10 9.32
C VAL A 137 2.46 -11.20 7.95
N TYR A 138 2.52 -10.09 7.23
CA TYR A 138 2.99 -10.10 5.85
C TYR A 138 4.51 -9.97 5.74
N TRP A 139 5.12 -10.86 4.95
CA TRP A 139 6.51 -10.80 4.50
C TRP A 139 6.75 -9.61 3.59
N ASP A 140 8.01 -9.23 3.44
CA ASP A 140 8.38 -8.07 2.64
C ASP A 140 8.13 -8.28 1.15
N ASN A 141 8.75 -9.31 0.56
CA ASN A 141 8.66 -9.52 -0.87
C ASN A 141 8.85 -10.99 -1.29
N LYS A 142 8.56 -11.24 -2.57
CA LYS A 142 8.88 -12.47 -3.27
C LYS A 142 9.62 -12.13 -4.56
N ASN A 143 10.83 -12.68 -4.75
CA ASN A 143 11.57 -12.48 -5.98
C ASN A 143 11.04 -13.36 -7.12
N LEU A 144 11.49 -13.11 -8.36
CA LEU A 144 11.01 -13.84 -9.54
C LEU A 144 11.39 -15.34 -9.56
N GLN A 145 12.34 -15.77 -8.74
CA GLN A 145 12.68 -17.18 -8.54
C GLN A 145 11.76 -17.85 -7.49
N GLY A 146 10.77 -17.12 -6.97
CA GLY A 146 9.84 -17.62 -5.98
C GLY A 146 10.35 -17.63 -4.54
N LYS A 147 11.55 -17.09 -4.27
CA LYS A 147 12.10 -16.98 -2.93
C LYS A 147 11.49 -15.78 -2.20
N VAL A 148 10.97 -16.04 -1.01
CA VAL A 148 10.39 -15.01 -0.12
C VAL A 148 11.48 -14.37 0.73
N ASP A 149 11.46 -13.05 0.89
CA ASP A 149 12.13 -12.33 1.97
C ASP A 149 11.19 -12.30 3.19
N PRO A 150 11.54 -12.99 4.29
CA PRO A 150 10.67 -13.12 5.45
C PRO A 150 10.66 -11.89 6.37
N ALA A 151 11.36 -10.80 6.03
CA ALA A 151 11.28 -9.56 6.79
C ALA A 151 9.83 -9.09 6.92
N LYS A 152 9.47 -8.55 8.07
CA LYS A 152 8.10 -8.09 8.35
C LYS A 152 8.14 -6.66 8.85
N TYR A 153 7.27 -5.84 8.27
CA TYR A 153 7.14 -4.42 8.61
C TYR A 153 5.69 -4.10 8.98
N THR A 154 5.50 -3.24 9.98
CA THR A 154 4.18 -2.88 10.50
C THR A 154 3.26 -2.31 9.43
N TYR A 155 3.78 -1.46 8.54
CA TYR A 155 3.00 -0.81 7.47
C TYR A 155 2.47 -1.80 6.43
N ASN A 156 3.21 -2.85 6.10
CA ASN A 156 2.78 -3.89 5.16
C ASN A 156 1.51 -4.60 5.66
N SER A 157 1.54 -5.07 6.91
CA SER A 157 0.38 -5.70 7.53
C SER A 157 -0.76 -4.71 7.76
N GLY A 158 -0.44 -3.46 8.13
CA GLY A 158 -1.42 -2.39 8.28
C GLY A 158 -2.23 -2.16 7.00
N GLN A 159 -1.56 -2.04 5.86
CA GLN A 159 -2.27 -1.84 4.59
C GLN A 159 -3.13 -3.04 4.18
N MET A 160 -2.71 -4.26 4.48
CA MET A 160 -3.55 -5.44 4.22
C MET A 160 -4.77 -5.52 5.16
N ILE A 161 -4.64 -5.06 6.40
CA ILE A 161 -5.78 -4.90 7.31
C ILE A 161 -6.78 -3.91 6.71
N GLN A 162 -6.33 -2.72 6.32
CA GLN A 162 -7.18 -1.70 5.71
C GLN A 162 -7.85 -2.19 4.42
N ALA A 163 -7.09 -2.85 3.53
CA ALA A 163 -7.58 -3.42 2.29
C ALA A 163 -8.69 -4.45 2.53
N GLY A 164 -8.49 -5.38 3.47
CA GLY A 164 -9.49 -6.38 3.85
C GLY A 164 -10.78 -5.75 4.39
N VAL A 165 -10.66 -4.75 5.26
CA VAL A 165 -11.84 -4.05 5.80
C VAL A 165 -12.60 -3.30 4.70
N LEU A 166 -11.91 -2.59 3.81
CA LEU A 166 -12.54 -1.87 2.70
C LEU A 166 -13.25 -2.83 1.74
N LEU A 167 -12.64 -3.97 1.42
CA LEU A 167 -13.27 -5.03 0.61
C LEU A 167 -14.54 -5.57 1.30
N TYR A 168 -14.46 -5.88 2.59
CA TYR A 168 -15.62 -6.33 3.37
C TYR A 168 -16.76 -5.31 3.36
N GLN A 169 -16.46 -4.03 3.58
CA GLN A 169 -17.47 -2.96 3.60
C GLN A 169 -18.24 -2.84 2.28
N VAL A 170 -17.57 -3.13 1.17
CA VAL A 170 -18.19 -3.02 -0.17
C VAL A 170 -18.87 -4.31 -0.60
N THR A 171 -18.26 -5.46 -0.33
CA THR A 171 -18.75 -6.76 -0.84
C THR A 171 -19.67 -7.50 0.13
N GLY A 172 -19.53 -7.26 1.44
CA GLY A 172 -20.18 -8.05 2.49
C GLY A 172 -19.56 -9.43 2.70
N GLU A 173 -18.49 -9.77 1.98
CA GLU A 173 -17.84 -11.09 2.05
C GLU A 173 -17.01 -11.22 3.33
N LYS A 174 -17.50 -12.01 4.29
CA LYS A 174 -16.98 -12.11 5.67
C LYS A 174 -15.53 -12.59 5.78
N HIS A 175 -15.02 -13.28 4.78
CA HIS A 175 -13.63 -13.75 4.81
C HIS A 175 -12.63 -12.59 4.85
N TYR A 176 -12.89 -11.48 4.14
CA TYR A 176 -12.03 -10.29 4.17
C TYR A 176 -11.88 -9.70 5.58
N LEU A 177 -13.02 -9.57 6.31
CA LEU A 177 -12.98 -9.08 7.70
C LEU A 177 -12.23 -10.05 8.61
N LYS A 178 -12.49 -11.36 8.47
CA LYS A 178 -11.81 -12.39 9.26
C LYS A 178 -10.30 -12.35 9.04
N GLU A 179 -9.85 -12.25 7.80
CA GLU A 179 -8.42 -12.16 7.46
C GLU A 179 -7.78 -10.88 8.00
N ALA A 180 -8.47 -9.74 7.90
CA ALA A 180 -8.02 -8.49 8.49
C ALA A 180 -7.85 -8.59 10.02
N GLN A 181 -8.80 -9.21 10.72
CA GLN A 181 -8.72 -9.47 12.16
C GLN A 181 -7.56 -10.40 12.52
N GLN A 182 -7.37 -11.50 11.78
CA GLN A 182 -6.23 -12.41 11.98
C GLN A 182 -4.89 -11.69 11.81
N THR A 183 -4.79 -10.84 10.78
CA THR A 183 -3.58 -10.03 10.55
C THR A 183 -3.37 -9.02 11.68
N ALA A 184 -4.41 -8.35 12.16
CA ALA A 184 -4.31 -7.40 13.28
C ALA A 184 -3.84 -8.08 14.57
N GLU A 185 -4.42 -9.23 14.92
CA GLU A 185 -3.99 -10.02 16.08
C GLU A 185 -2.55 -10.53 15.92
N GLY A 186 -2.19 -11.02 14.72
CA GLY A 186 -0.84 -11.45 14.40
C GLY A 186 0.17 -10.31 14.52
N ALA A 187 -0.14 -9.15 13.95
CA ALA A 187 0.69 -7.95 14.02
C ALA A 187 0.90 -7.48 15.48
N CYS A 188 -0.17 -7.49 16.30
CA CYS A 188 -0.04 -7.18 17.71
C CYS A 188 0.88 -8.18 18.44
N ARG A 189 0.73 -9.47 18.20
CA ARG A 189 1.61 -10.49 18.82
C ARG A 189 3.06 -10.36 18.35
N PHE A 190 3.28 -10.10 17.07
CA PHE A 190 4.63 -10.07 16.47
C PHE A 190 5.39 -8.80 16.80
N PHE A 191 4.75 -7.63 16.66
CA PHE A 191 5.43 -6.33 16.76
C PHE A 191 5.41 -5.72 18.17
N LEU A 192 4.35 -5.99 18.99
CA LEU A 192 4.28 -5.44 20.33
C LEU A 192 5.38 -6.03 21.20
N LYS A 193 6.20 -5.17 21.80
CA LYS A 193 7.22 -5.55 22.77
C LYS A 193 6.82 -5.10 24.16
N VAL A 194 7.26 -5.86 25.16
CA VAL A 194 7.06 -5.55 26.57
C VAL A 194 8.45 -5.43 27.20
N GLN A 195 8.67 -4.33 27.90
CA GLN A 195 9.92 -4.08 28.62
C GLN A 195 9.62 -3.73 30.07
N PRO A 196 10.27 -4.40 31.05
CA PRO A 196 10.19 -3.99 32.46
C PRO A 196 10.76 -2.58 32.65
N ILE A 197 10.07 -1.77 33.44
CA ILE A 197 10.48 -0.43 33.87
C ILE A 197 10.30 -0.31 35.38
N ALA A 198 10.87 0.73 36.01
CA ALA A 198 10.81 0.93 37.46
C ALA A 198 9.39 0.95 38.05
N THR A 199 8.40 1.35 37.27
CA THR A 199 6.98 1.48 37.68
C THR A 199 6.07 0.37 37.17
N GLY A 200 6.62 -0.71 36.57
CA GLY A 200 5.85 -1.82 36.00
C GLY A 200 6.37 -2.28 34.66
N GLU A 201 5.50 -2.38 33.65
CA GLU A 201 5.84 -2.80 32.29
C GLU A 201 5.48 -1.70 31.28
N MET A 202 6.38 -1.46 30.34
CA MET A 202 6.12 -0.61 29.18
C MET A 202 5.84 -1.49 27.96
N LYS A 203 4.72 -1.21 27.27
CA LYS A 203 4.36 -1.84 26.00
C LYS A 203 4.61 -0.86 24.86
N PHE A 204 5.31 -1.28 23.82
CA PHE A 204 5.67 -0.41 22.70
C PHE A 204 5.83 -1.18 21.40
N PHE A 205 5.68 -0.48 20.27
CA PHE A 205 6.02 -0.99 18.95
C PHE A 205 7.39 -0.44 18.55
N PRO A 206 8.42 -1.29 18.41
CA PRO A 206 9.73 -0.87 17.94
C PRO A 206 9.68 -0.46 16.47
N GLY A 207 10.77 0.17 16.00
CA GLY A 207 10.90 0.59 14.61
C GLY A 207 10.58 2.06 14.41
N THR A 208 10.42 2.47 13.15
CA THR A 208 10.19 3.86 12.82
C THR A 208 8.75 4.28 13.11
N PRO A 209 8.53 5.48 13.67
CA PRO A 209 7.17 5.99 13.89
C PRO A 209 6.33 6.02 12.59
N TRP A 210 6.96 6.30 11.44
CA TRP A 210 6.31 6.30 10.13
C TRP A 210 5.61 4.96 9.81
N PHE A 211 6.32 3.85 9.96
CA PHE A 211 5.74 2.52 9.71
C PHE A 211 4.64 2.16 10.69
N ASN A 212 4.83 2.51 11.97
CA ASN A 212 3.88 2.21 13.03
C ASN A 212 2.59 3.03 12.89
N VAL A 213 2.67 4.29 12.47
CA VAL A 213 1.48 5.14 12.22
C VAL A 213 0.57 4.50 11.20
N ILE A 214 1.09 3.92 10.13
CA ILE A 214 0.28 3.26 9.11
C ILE A 214 -0.48 2.05 9.69
N LEU A 215 0.18 1.23 10.53
CA LEU A 215 -0.51 0.14 11.22
C LEU A 215 -1.64 0.68 12.12
N PHE A 216 -1.37 1.69 12.93
CA PHE A 216 -2.37 2.24 13.84
C PHE A 216 -3.55 2.87 13.12
N LEU A 217 -3.32 3.62 12.04
CA LEU A 217 -4.39 4.17 11.21
C LEU A 217 -5.23 3.05 10.56
N SER A 218 -4.61 1.94 10.21
CA SER A 218 -5.34 0.79 9.65
C SER A 218 -6.19 0.08 10.68
N LEU A 219 -5.73 -0.02 11.94
CA LEU A 219 -6.47 -0.62 13.04
C LEU A 219 -7.74 0.16 13.45
N ILE A 220 -7.84 1.44 13.11
CA ILE A 220 -9.05 2.25 13.37
C ILE A 220 -10.26 1.73 12.57
N HIS A 221 -10.02 1.02 11.47
CA HIS A 221 -11.08 0.52 10.59
C HIS A 221 -11.70 -0.82 11.02
N ILE A 222 -11.14 -1.52 12.01
CA ILE A 222 -11.64 -2.83 12.50
C ILE A 222 -12.74 -2.65 13.54
#